data_c20629c8b53436cfdf26793b0b94b758
#
_entry.id   c20629c8b53436cfdf26793b0b94b758
#
_cell.length_a   1.000
_cell.length_b   1.000
_cell.length_c   1.000
_cell.angle_alpha   90.00
_cell.angle_beta   90.00
_cell.angle_gamma   90.00
#
_symmetry.space_group_name_H-M   'P 1'
#
loop_
_entity.id
_entity.type
_entity.pdbx_description
1 polymer ?
#
loop_
_entity_poly.entity_id
_entity_poly.type
_entity_poly.pdbx_seq_one_letter_code
_entity_poly.pdbx_strand_id
1 'polypeptide(L)'
;MTSLSLADAERLKLAFQRCREMEGTLNEQLQAYAAASREIFPAYGEAIDRLVVRINENGGGESAPRPGEPMPPFLLPDQSGRLVALTSLIERGPVAVMFFRGHWCPFCRLNVRAVIKAYDRIRALGADVVAVMPETQEYAAKFKTEADAPFPVLSDLDNGYALSLNLAIGLGVEIERLLSYLDMAGFHGNDGWLLPIPASFVIRRDGTVQARFVDPDFRRRMAIEDLLAALKDAR
;
A
#
# COMPACT_ATOMS: atom_id res chain seq x y z
N MET A 1 14.36 9.35 23.56
CA MET A 1 13.38 9.24 22.45
C MET A 1 12.16 8.55 23.02
N THR A 2 11.02 9.21 22.96
CA THR A 2 9.78 8.77 23.65
C THR A 2 9.12 7.68 22.79
N SER A 3 8.99 6.47 23.32
CA SER A 3 8.13 5.44 22.73
C SER A 3 6.67 5.90 22.77
N LEU A 4 5.83 5.37 21.88
CA LEU A 4 4.40 5.65 21.85
C LEU A 4 3.76 5.25 23.19
N SER A 5 3.10 6.20 23.87
CA SER A 5 2.37 5.89 25.10
C SER A 5 1.03 5.17 24.79
N LEU A 6 0.50 4.42 25.75
CA LEU A 6 -0.83 3.78 25.60
C LEU A 6 -1.93 4.83 25.36
N ALA A 7 -1.82 6.00 25.99
CA ALA A 7 -2.78 7.10 25.76
C ALA A 7 -2.70 7.63 24.33
N ASP A 8 -1.49 7.79 23.78
CA ASP A 8 -1.33 8.26 22.40
C ASP A 8 -1.74 7.19 21.38
N ALA A 9 -1.53 5.91 21.67
CA ALA A 9 -2.03 4.82 20.86
C ALA A 9 -3.58 4.85 20.74
N GLU A 10 -4.28 5.09 21.86
CA GLU A 10 -5.75 5.23 21.83
C GLU A 10 -6.20 6.50 21.10
N ARG A 11 -5.50 7.62 21.27
CA ARG A 11 -5.74 8.85 20.50
C ARG A 11 -5.58 8.64 19.00
N LEU A 12 -4.52 7.93 18.57
CA LEU A 12 -4.28 7.58 17.17
C LEU A 12 -5.41 6.71 16.61
N LYS A 13 -5.87 5.73 17.38
CA LYS A 13 -7.00 4.88 17.01
C LYS A 13 -8.30 5.68 16.81
N LEU A 14 -8.61 6.59 17.74
CA LEU A 14 -9.77 7.47 17.62
C LEU A 14 -9.65 8.44 16.44
N ALA A 15 -8.45 8.99 16.21
CA ALA A 15 -8.18 9.84 15.04
C ALA A 15 -8.40 9.06 13.73
N PHE A 16 -7.90 7.82 13.66
CA PHE A 16 -8.13 6.95 12.51
C PHE A 16 -9.61 6.68 12.26
N GLN A 17 -10.38 6.37 13.31
CA GLN A 17 -11.83 6.15 13.19
C GLN A 17 -12.56 7.39 12.65
N ARG A 18 -12.25 8.57 13.17
CA ARG A 18 -12.82 9.84 12.67
C ARG A 18 -12.49 10.07 11.19
N CYS A 19 -11.23 9.90 10.81
CA CYS A 19 -10.81 10.09 9.41
C CYS A 19 -11.45 9.05 8.47
N ARG A 20 -11.61 7.81 8.93
CA ARG A 20 -12.28 6.74 8.19
C ARG A 20 -13.74 7.03 7.91
N GLU A 21 -14.42 7.69 8.84
CA GLU A 21 -15.85 8.03 8.78
C GLU A 21 -16.10 9.42 8.17
N MET A 22 -15.05 10.23 8.02
CA MET A 22 -15.13 11.56 7.43
C MET A 22 -15.65 11.48 5.99
N GLU A 23 -16.61 12.33 5.65
CA GLU A 23 -16.99 12.55 4.24
C GLU A 23 -15.85 13.25 3.50
N GLY A 24 -15.70 12.93 2.21
CA GLY A 24 -14.66 13.51 1.37
C GLY A 24 -13.88 12.48 0.58
N THR A 25 -12.87 12.95 -0.12
CA THR A 25 -11.97 12.14 -0.95
C THR A 25 -10.99 11.34 -0.09
N LEU A 26 -10.41 10.28 -0.68
CA LEU A 26 -9.31 9.54 -0.05
C LEU A 26 -8.17 10.47 0.39
N ASN A 27 -7.77 11.42 -0.47
CA ASN A 27 -6.65 12.31 -0.17
C ASN A 27 -6.95 13.25 1.01
N GLU A 28 -8.17 13.74 1.14
CA GLU A 28 -8.59 14.52 2.31
C GLU A 28 -8.54 13.70 3.60
N GLN A 29 -9.01 12.44 3.55
CA GLN A 29 -8.92 11.52 4.69
C GLN A 29 -7.47 11.22 5.10
N LEU A 30 -6.59 10.99 4.12
CA LEU A 30 -5.16 10.74 4.36
C LEU A 30 -4.47 11.97 4.97
N GLN A 31 -4.74 13.17 4.46
CA GLN A 31 -4.19 14.42 4.99
C GLN A 31 -4.68 14.69 6.41
N ALA A 32 -5.97 14.51 6.68
CA ALA A 32 -6.53 14.67 8.01
C ALA A 32 -5.89 13.71 9.02
N TYR A 33 -5.68 12.44 8.63
CA TYR A 33 -5.01 11.47 9.50
C TYR A 33 -3.52 11.80 9.67
N ALA A 34 -2.83 12.25 8.62
CA ALA A 34 -1.43 12.67 8.70
C ALA A 34 -1.23 13.84 9.67
N ALA A 35 -2.11 14.84 9.62
CA ALA A 35 -2.10 15.98 10.54
C ALA A 35 -2.34 15.54 11.98
N ALA A 36 -3.40 14.75 12.23
CA ALA A 36 -3.71 14.26 13.56
C ALA A 36 -2.61 13.36 14.14
N SER A 37 -2.04 12.46 13.32
CA SER A 37 -0.95 11.58 13.78
C SER A 37 0.33 12.35 14.12
N ARG A 38 0.63 13.43 13.38
CA ARG A 38 1.76 14.32 13.67
C ARG A 38 1.56 15.08 14.98
N GLU A 39 0.35 15.57 15.25
CA GLU A 39 0.03 16.25 16.51
C GLU A 39 0.15 15.29 17.71
N ILE A 40 -0.31 14.04 17.57
CA ILE A 40 -0.31 13.05 18.65
C ILE A 40 1.09 12.48 18.87
N PHE A 41 1.84 12.20 17.79
CA PHE A 41 3.16 11.58 17.84
C PHE A 41 4.18 12.35 16.96
N PRO A 42 4.60 13.56 17.37
CA PRO A 42 5.45 14.43 16.57
C PRO A 42 6.78 13.78 16.16
N ALA A 43 7.43 13.05 17.08
CA ALA A 43 8.71 12.38 16.81
C ALA A 43 8.62 11.40 15.63
N TYR A 44 7.51 10.66 15.51
CA TYR A 44 7.26 9.79 14.37
C TYR A 44 7.04 10.60 13.08
N GLY A 45 6.23 11.67 13.15
CA GLY A 45 6.01 12.54 12.00
C GLY A 45 7.30 13.12 11.42
N GLU A 46 8.19 13.61 12.29
CA GLU A 46 9.51 14.14 11.90
C GLU A 46 10.44 13.05 11.33
N ALA A 47 10.45 11.87 11.94
CA ALA A 47 11.23 10.73 11.46
C ALA A 47 10.78 10.29 10.05
N ILE A 48 9.46 10.31 9.79
CA ILE A 48 8.91 10.03 8.45
C ILE A 48 9.33 11.09 7.44
N ASP A 49 9.34 12.37 7.79
CA ASP A 49 9.80 13.41 6.86
C ASP A 49 11.28 13.19 6.48
N ARG A 50 12.14 12.87 7.45
CA ARG A 50 13.54 12.51 7.16
C ARG A 50 13.67 11.25 6.30
N LEU A 51 12.83 10.24 6.55
CA LEU A 51 12.79 9.04 5.70
C LEU A 51 12.41 9.38 4.27
N VAL A 52 11.38 10.19 4.06
CA VAL A 52 10.92 10.61 2.71
C VAL A 52 12.03 11.36 1.97
N VAL A 53 12.73 12.28 2.64
CA VAL A 53 13.89 12.98 2.06
C VAL A 53 14.96 11.96 1.62
N ARG A 54 15.35 11.05 2.53
CA ARG A 54 16.35 10.02 2.23
C ARG A 54 15.96 9.11 1.07
N ILE A 55 14.69 8.72 0.96
CA ILE A 55 14.21 7.87 -0.15
C ILE A 55 14.33 8.64 -1.46
N ASN A 56 13.90 9.91 -1.50
CA ASN A 56 14.00 10.75 -2.70
C ASN A 56 15.46 10.95 -3.13
N GLU A 57 16.36 11.26 -2.20
CA GLU A 57 17.78 11.45 -2.50
C GLU A 57 18.46 10.18 -3.05
N ASN A 58 17.93 9.00 -2.72
CA ASN A 58 18.42 7.70 -3.20
C ASN A 58 17.62 7.14 -4.39
N GLY A 59 16.74 7.93 -5.00
CA GLY A 59 15.99 7.52 -6.18
C GLY A 59 14.99 6.37 -5.94
N GLY A 60 14.49 6.22 -4.70
CA GLY A 60 13.51 5.17 -4.37
C GLY A 60 12.24 5.31 -5.21
N GLY A 61 11.88 4.24 -5.94
CA GLY A 61 10.71 4.20 -6.83
C GLY A 61 10.92 4.84 -8.21
N GLU A 62 12.05 5.49 -8.49
CA GLU A 62 12.28 6.19 -9.76
C GLU A 62 12.34 5.23 -10.95
N SER A 63 13.01 4.09 -10.80
CA SER A 63 13.15 3.07 -11.84
C SER A 63 11.99 2.06 -11.90
N ALA A 64 10.93 2.26 -11.10
CA ALA A 64 9.71 1.47 -11.23
C ALA A 64 9.08 1.66 -12.64
N PRO A 65 8.47 0.62 -13.22
CA PRO A 65 7.94 0.66 -14.58
C PRO A 65 7.08 1.88 -14.87
N ARG A 66 7.32 2.53 -16.00
CA ARG A 66 6.63 3.74 -16.46
C ARG A 66 5.51 3.41 -17.43
N PRO A 67 4.56 4.34 -17.67
CA PRO A 67 3.55 4.16 -18.72
C PRO A 67 4.19 3.80 -20.06
N GLY A 68 3.66 2.74 -20.69
CA GLY A 68 4.18 2.16 -21.93
C GLY A 68 5.24 1.06 -21.74
N GLU A 69 5.86 0.95 -20.55
CA GLU A 69 6.81 -0.13 -20.25
C GLU A 69 6.08 -1.39 -19.80
N PRO A 70 6.68 -2.59 -20.02
CA PRO A 70 6.11 -3.83 -19.53
C PRO A 70 6.21 -3.90 -18.00
N MET A 71 5.13 -4.36 -17.35
CA MET A 71 5.19 -4.72 -15.93
C MET A 71 5.89 -6.06 -15.77
N PRO A 72 6.97 -6.16 -14.99
CA PRO A 72 7.61 -7.43 -14.69
C PRO A 72 6.58 -8.45 -14.18
N PRO A 73 6.61 -9.71 -14.67
CA PRO A 73 5.67 -10.73 -14.24
C PRO A 73 5.92 -11.13 -12.77
N PHE A 74 4.86 -11.52 -12.09
CA PHE A 74 4.93 -12.13 -10.77
C PHE A 74 4.14 -13.44 -10.70
N LEU A 75 4.51 -14.26 -9.75
CA LEU A 75 3.77 -15.44 -9.29
C LEU A 75 3.85 -15.43 -7.76
N LEU A 76 2.80 -14.92 -7.11
CA LEU A 76 2.76 -14.72 -5.66
C LEU A 76 1.58 -15.49 -5.05
N PRO A 77 1.71 -16.02 -3.82
CA PRO A 77 0.59 -16.66 -3.12
C PRO A 77 -0.42 -15.62 -2.66
N ASP A 78 -1.71 -15.93 -2.84
CA ASP A 78 -2.80 -15.15 -2.24
C ASP A 78 -2.95 -15.49 -0.73
N GLN A 79 -3.88 -14.82 -0.07
CA GLN A 79 -4.20 -15.02 1.36
C GLN A 79 -4.61 -16.45 1.72
N SER A 80 -4.90 -17.30 0.74
CA SER A 80 -5.23 -18.74 0.93
C SER A 80 -4.09 -19.68 0.49
N GLY A 81 -2.95 -19.12 0.09
CA GLY A 81 -1.78 -19.88 -0.39
C GLY A 81 -1.84 -20.27 -1.86
N ARG A 82 -2.88 -19.87 -2.61
CA ARG A 82 -2.98 -20.16 -4.04
C ARG A 82 -2.08 -19.20 -4.82
N LEU A 83 -1.30 -19.74 -5.74
CA LEU A 83 -0.44 -18.94 -6.60
C LEU A 83 -1.26 -18.14 -7.62
N VAL A 84 -1.01 -16.84 -7.67
CA VAL A 84 -1.64 -15.89 -8.60
C VAL A 84 -0.56 -15.29 -9.49
N ALA A 85 -0.70 -15.47 -10.80
CA ALA A 85 0.20 -14.89 -11.80
C ALA A 85 -0.39 -13.59 -12.36
N LEU A 86 0.48 -12.59 -12.64
CA LEU A 86 0.05 -11.37 -13.33
C LEU A 86 -0.62 -11.69 -14.67
N THR A 87 -0.06 -12.63 -15.44
CA THR A 87 -0.61 -13.06 -16.73
C THR A 87 -2.06 -13.50 -16.62
N SER A 88 -2.38 -14.34 -15.62
CA SER A 88 -3.75 -14.81 -15.40
C SER A 88 -4.73 -13.70 -14.98
N LEU A 89 -4.23 -12.61 -14.41
CA LEU A 89 -5.06 -11.46 -14.07
C LEU A 89 -5.39 -10.64 -15.33
N ILE A 90 -4.38 -10.29 -16.13
CA ILE A 90 -4.56 -9.43 -17.33
C ILE A 90 -5.30 -10.13 -18.46
N GLU A 91 -5.31 -11.46 -18.54
CA GLU A 91 -6.17 -12.22 -19.48
C GLU A 91 -7.66 -11.89 -19.31
N ARG A 92 -8.10 -11.59 -18.10
CA ARG A 92 -9.49 -11.29 -17.76
C ARG A 92 -9.87 -9.83 -17.99
N GLY A 93 -8.90 -8.92 -18.05
CA GLY A 93 -9.10 -7.49 -18.21
C GLY A 93 -7.94 -6.67 -17.65
N PRO A 94 -8.00 -5.34 -17.76
CA PRO A 94 -7.04 -4.49 -17.07
C PRO A 94 -7.04 -4.74 -15.57
N VAL A 95 -5.87 -4.61 -14.93
CA VAL A 95 -5.73 -4.82 -13.48
C VAL A 95 -4.99 -3.68 -12.80
N ALA A 96 -5.48 -3.26 -11.63
CA ALA A 96 -4.75 -2.39 -10.73
C ALA A 96 -3.93 -3.25 -9.75
N VAL A 97 -2.61 -3.18 -9.84
CA VAL A 97 -1.67 -3.81 -8.90
C VAL A 97 -1.29 -2.75 -7.86
N MET A 98 -1.67 -2.98 -6.60
CA MET A 98 -1.51 -1.99 -5.54
C MET A 98 -0.62 -2.53 -4.42
N PHE A 99 0.48 -1.82 -4.11
CA PHE A 99 1.40 -2.16 -3.04
C PHE A 99 1.02 -1.48 -1.73
N PHE A 100 0.98 -2.26 -0.65
CA PHE A 100 0.65 -1.83 0.70
C PHE A 100 1.76 -2.20 1.68
N ARG A 101 1.92 -1.39 2.72
CA ARG A 101 2.93 -1.62 3.77
C ARG A 101 2.54 -2.73 4.75
N GLY A 102 1.25 -3.00 4.88
CA GLY A 102 0.72 -4.03 5.75
C GLY A 102 -0.64 -3.68 6.38
N HIS A 103 -1.26 -4.68 7.03
CA HIS A 103 -2.56 -4.58 7.68
C HIS A 103 -2.58 -3.57 8.84
N TRP A 104 -1.44 -3.39 9.51
CA TRP A 104 -1.25 -2.48 10.64
C TRP A 104 -1.22 -1.01 10.23
N CYS A 105 -0.99 -0.70 8.94
CA CYS A 105 -0.78 0.66 8.45
C CYS A 105 -2.11 1.41 8.24
N PRO A 106 -2.41 2.50 8.99
CA PRO A 106 -3.67 3.23 8.87
C PRO A 106 -3.90 3.82 7.48
N PHE A 107 -2.85 4.36 6.84
CA PHE A 107 -2.93 4.89 5.47
C PHE A 107 -3.30 3.82 4.45
N CYS A 108 -2.79 2.59 4.63
CA CYS A 108 -3.15 1.46 3.79
C CYS A 108 -4.61 1.05 3.99
N ARG A 109 -5.09 1.07 5.23
CA ARG A 109 -6.49 0.77 5.57
C ARG A 109 -7.47 1.81 5.04
N LEU A 110 -7.12 3.10 5.02
CA LEU A 110 -7.92 4.14 4.37
C LEU A 110 -7.96 3.93 2.85
N ASN A 111 -6.80 3.64 2.24
CA ASN A 111 -6.71 3.43 0.79
C ASN A 111 -7.52 2.21 0.33
N VAL A 112 -7.32 1.04 0.96
CA VAL A 112 -8.07 -0.17 0.59
C VAL A 112 -9.58 0.03 0.73
N ARG A 113 -10.03 0.73 1.78
CA ARG A 113 -11.46 1.05 1.96
C ARG A 113 -12.01 1.93 0.83
N ALA A 114 -11.24 2.93 0.37
CA ALA A 114 -11.64 3.77 -0.74
C ALA A 114 -11.74 2.98 -2.05
N VAL A 115 -10.80 2.06 -2.29
CA VAL A 115 -10.83 1.15 -3.45
C VAL A 115 -12.04 0.21 -3.38
N ILE A 116 -12.34 -0.34 -2.22
CA ILE A 116 -13.52 -1.21 -2.02
C ILE A 116 -14.82 -0.47 -2.33
N LYS A 117 -14.97 0.77 -1.87
CA LYS A 117 -16.13 1.61 -2.20
C LYS A 117 -16.28 1.86 -3.71
N ALA A 118 -15.17 1.86 -4.46
CA ALA A 118 -15.17 2.04 -5.90
C ALA A 118 -15.20 0.73 -6.69
N TYR A 119 -15.19 -0.44 -6.01
CA TYR A 119 -14.94 -1.71 -6.66
C TYR A 119 -16.00 -2.09 -7.69
N ASP A 120 -17.28 -1.82 -7.45
CA ASP A 120 -18.34 -2.06 -8.43
C ASP A 120 -18.13 -1.22 -9.71
N ARG A 121 -17.65 0.03 -9.57
CA ARG A 121 -17.27 0.87 -10.70
C ARG A 121 -16.09 0.29 -11.47
N ILE A 122 -15.08 -0.24 -10.75
CA ILE A 122 -13.93 -0.93 -11.34
C ILE A 122 -14.39 -2.16 -12.12
N ARG A 123 -15.25 -2.99 -11.53
CA ARG A 123 -15.80 -4.19 -12.18
C ARG A 123 -16.65 -3.85 -13.41
N ALA A 124 -17.42 -2.77 -13.37
CA ALA A 124 -18.20 -2.28 -14.52
C ALA A 124 -17.29 -1.86 -15.69
N LEU A 125 -16.04 -1.50 -15.43
CA LEU A 125 -15.01 -1.27 -16.45
C LEU A 125 -14.40 -2.58 -17.02
N GLY A 126 -14.81 -3.77 -16.55
CA GLY A 126 -14.19 -5.04 -16.94
C GLY A 126 -12.79 -5.22 -16.32
N ALA A 127 -12.44 -4.40 -15.36
CA ALA A 127 -11.14 -4.41 -14.68
C ALA A 127 -11.20 -5.11 -13.31
N ASP A 128 -10.03 -5.37 -12.73
CA ASP A 128 -9.92 -5.94 -11.40
C ASP A 128 -8.81 -5.25 -10.57
N VAL A 129 -8.69 -5.63 -9.31
CA VAL A 129 -7.67 -5.14 -8.37
C VAL A 129 -6.96 -6.32 -7.75
N VAL A 130 -5.67 -6.16 -7.47
CA VAL A 130 -4.91 -7.05 -6.61
C VAL A 130 -4.07 -6.21 -5.64
N ALA A 131 -4.11 -6.58 -4.36
CA ALA A 131 -3.26 -5.99 -3.34
C ALA A 131 -2.00 -6.85 -3.16
N VAL A 132 -0.83 -6.22 -2.98
CA VAL A 132 0.46 -6.87 -2.71
C VAL A 132 1.03 -6.28 -1.42
N MET A 133 1.47 -7.12 -0.50
CA MET A 133 2.05 -6.69 0.78
C MET A 133 3.14 -7.66 1.25
N PRO A 134 4.10 -7.20 2.09
CA PRO A 134 5.22 -8.03 2.53
C PRO A 134 4.87 -8.96 3.70
N GLU A 135 3.62 -9.15 4.00
CA GLU A 135 3.16 -9.92 5.16
C GLU A 135 2.90 -11.38 4.81
N THR A 136 2.95 -12.23 5.82
CA THR A 136 2.59 -13.65 5.69
C THR A 136 1.12 -13.80 5.27
N GLN A 137 0.75 -14.99 4.78
CA GLN A 137 -0.63 -15.26 4.35
C GLN A 137 -1.65 -15.07 5.48
N GLU A 138 -1.27 -15.31 6.73
CA GLU A 138 -2.11 -15.07 7.90
C GLU A 138 -2.53 -13.60 7.99
N TYR A 139 -1.58 -12.67 7.87
CA TYR A 139 -1.86 -11.24 7.93
C TYR A 139 -2.46 -10.69 6.64
N ALA A 140 -2.16 -11.28 5.50
CA ALA A 140 -2.85 -11.01 4.24
C ALA A 140 -4.34 -11.41 4.33
N ALA A 141 -4.65 -12.56 4.92
CA ALA A 141 -6.02 -13.00 5.18
C ALA A 141 -6.73 -12.09 6.19
N LYS A 142 -6.04 -11.69 7.26
CA LYS A 142 -6.54 -10.74 8.25
C LYS A 142 -6.88 -9.40 7.61
N PHE A 143 -5.97 -8.83 6.80
CA PHE A 143 -6.20 -7.58 6.08
C PHE A 143 -7.43 -7.66 5.17
N LYS A 144 -7.52 -8.74 4.39
CA LYS A 144 -8.66 -8.99 3.50
C LYS A 144 -9.98 -9.07 4.27
N THR A 145 -10.00 -9.82 5.36
CA THR A 145 -11.21 -10.03 6.17
C THR A 145 -11.64 -8.76 6.91
N GLU A 146 -10.71 -8.06 7.56
CA GLU A 146 -11.01 -6.83 8.29
C GLU A 146 -11.48 -5.67 7.38
N ALA A 147 -11.01 -5.65 6.14
CA ALA A 147 -11.41 -4.66 5.15
C ALA A 147 -12.66 -5.08 4.36
N ASP A 148 -13.06 -6.35 4.42
CA ASP A 148 -14.06 -6.97 3.52
C ASP A 148 -13.67 -6.78 2.04
N ALA A 149 -12.38 -7.02 1.73
CA ALA A 149 -11.85 -6.79 0.39
C ALA A 149 -12.30 -7.90 -0.58
N PRO A 150 -12.99 -7.55 -1.69
CA PRO A 150 -13.52 -8.53 -2.65
C PRO A 150 -12.44 -9.09 -3.60
N PHE A 151 -11.24 -8.53 -3.58
CA PHE A 151 -10.12 -8.89 -4.46
C PHE A 151 -9.02 -9.65 -3.71
N PRO A 152 -8.09 -10.32 -4.43
CA PRO A 152 -6.96 -11.04 -3.83
C PRO A 152 -6.00 -10.11 -3.09
N VAL A 153 -5.43 -10.61 -1.98
CA VAL A 153 -4.33 -9.99 -1.25
C VAL A 153 -3.15 -10.95 -1.31
N LEU A 154 -2.08 -10.53 -1.97
CA LEU A 154 -0.90 -11.35 -2.23
C LEU A 154 0.20 -11.07 -1.21
N SER A 155 0.89 -12.13 -0.81
CA SER A 155 2.07 -12.07 0.05
C SER A 155 3.34 -12.00 -0.80
N ASP A 156 4.04 -10.87 -0.75
CA ASP A 156 5.38 -10.67 -1.30
C ASP A 156 6.39 -10.76 -0.15
N LEU A 157 6.58 -11.98 0.37
CA LEU A 157 7.50 -12.23 1.48
C LEU A 157 8.90 -11.70 1.12
N ASP A 158 9.56 -11.10 2.10
CA ASP A 158 10.87 -10.44 1.94
C ASP A 158 10.90 -9.28 0.93
N ASN A 159 9.74 -8.80 0.47
CA ASN A 159 9.62 -7.76 -0.56
C ASN A 159 10.37 -8.10 -1.87
N GLY A 160 10.45 -9.37 -2.25
CA GLY A 160 11.21 -9.79 -3.42
C GLY A 160 10.72 -9.16 -4.71
N TYR A 161 9.42 -9.12 -4.92
CA TYR A 161 8.83 -8.48 -6.08
C TYR A 161 8.92 -6.95 -5.98
N ALA A 162 8.62 -6.35 -4.83
CA ALA A 162 8.78 -4.92 -4.60
C ALA A 162 10.22 -4.46 -4.83
N LEU A 163 11.22 -5.26 -4.43
CA LEU A 163 12.64 -4.99 -4.67
C LEU A 163 12.97 -4.95 -6.17
N SER A 164 12.45 -5.90 -6.96
CA SER A 164 12.64 -5.94 -8.40
C SER A 164 12.08 -4.72 -9.14
N LEU A 165 11.12 -4.01 -8.50
CA LEU A 165 10.50 -2.78 -9.00
C LEU A 165 11.10 -1.50 -8.39
N ASN A 166 12.20 -1.58 -7.65
CA ASN A 166 12.77 -0.46 -6.89
C ASN A 166 11.79 0.18 -5.89
N LEU A 167 10.89 -0.62 -5.33
CA LEU A 167 9.91 -0.16 -4.34
C LEU A 167 10.29 -0.52 -2.90
N ALA A 168 11.16 -1.51 -2.67
CA ALA A 168 11.53 -1.93 -1.33
C ALA A 168 12.51 -0.94 -0.68
N ILE A 169 12.17 -0.48 0.53
CA ILE A 169 12.96 0.48 1.30
C ILE A 169 13.19 -0.01 2.73
N GLY A 170 14.40 0.23 3.25
CA GLY A 170 14.70 0.08 4.68
C GLY A 170 14.20 1.27 5.48
N LEU A 171 13.47 1.04 6.57
CA LEU A 171 12.94 2.10 7.42
C LEU A 171 14.05 2.79 8.22
N GLY A 172 15.07 2.04 8.64
CA GLY A 172 16.19 2.51 9.44
C GLY A 172 15.87 2.55 10.93
N VAL A 173 16.95 2.51 11.74
CA VAL A 173 16.92 2.31 13.19
C VAL A 173 16.02 3.32 13.93
N GLU A 174 15.92 4.55 13.45
CA GLU A 174 15.09 5.57 14.09
C GLU A 174 13.61 5.17 14.06
N ILE A 175 13.08 4.78 12.89
CA ILE A 175 11.69 4.38 12.74
C ILE A 175 11.42 3.02 13.36
N GLU A 176 12.38 2.08 13.28
CA GLU A 176 12.31 0.79 13.95
C GLU A 176 12.07 0.97 15.46
N ARG A 177 12.83 1.86 16.12
CA ARG A 177 12.64 2.17 17.53
C ARG A 177 11.27 2.78 17.85
N LEU A 178 10.79 3.70 16.99
CA LEU A 178 9.50 4.35 17.19
C LEU A 178 8.32 3.39 16.97
N LEU A 179 8.48 2.38 16.12
CA LEU A 179 7.50 1.35 15.82
C LEU A 179 7.75 0.02 16.56
N SER A 180 8.66 -0.02 17.54
CA SER A 180 9.02 -1.24 18.27
C SER A 180 7.87 -1.90 19.05
N TYR A 181 6.73 -1.22 19.16
CA TYR A 181 5.49 -1.78 19.71
C TYR A 181 4.73 -2.67 18.72
N LEU A 182 5.11 -2.67 17.41
CA LEU A 182 4.56 -3.55 16.40
C LEU A 182 5.40 -4.82 16.31
N ASP A 183 4.75 -5.95 16.20
CA ASP A 183 5.40 -7.23 15.93
C ASP A 183 5.71 -7.39 14.43
N MET A 184 6.62 -6.54 13.92
CA MET A 184 6.97 -6.56 12.49
C MET A 184 7.56 -7.91 12.08
N ALA A 185 8.34 -8.54 12.95
CA ALA A 185 8.91 -9.87 12.67
C ALA A 185 7.82 -10.94 12.51
N GLY A 186 6.82 -10.94 13.38
CA GLY A 186 5.65 -11.82 13.26
C GLY A 186 4.82 -11.52 12.00
N PHE A 187 4.64 -10.25 11.65
CA PHE A 187 3.87 -9.86 10.46
C PHE A 187 4.52 -10.31 9.16
N HIS A 188 5.84 -10.14 9.05
CA HIS A 188 6.61 -10.39 7.83
C HIS A 188 7.22 -11.80 7.78
N GLY A 189 7.30 -12.51 8.92
CA GLY A 189 7.98 -13.80 9.01
C GLY A 189 9.51 -13.68 8.94
N ASN A 190 10.07 -12.47 9.13
CA ASN A 190 11.50 -12.18 9.12
C ASN A 190 11.83 -10.97 10.00
N ASP A 191 13.11 -10.78 10.33
CA ASP A 191 13.59 -9.67 11.17
C ASP A 191 13.87 -8.37 10.38
N GLY A 192 13.57 -8.36 9.07
CA GLY A 192 13.83 -7.22 8.20
C GLY A 192 12.80 -6.11 8.39
N TRP A 193 13.29 -4.86 8.47
CA TRP A 193 12.47 -3.66 8.46
C TRP A 193 12.38 -3.07 7.03
N LEU A 194 12.12 -3.97 6.06
CA LEU A 194 11.89 -3.61 4.66
C LEU A 194 10.40 -3.46 4.41
N LEU A 195 10.01 -2.36 3.79
CA LEU A 195 8.63 -2.12 3.37
C LEU A 195 8.59 -1.64 1.93
N PRO A 196 7.51 -1.92 1.19
CA PRO A 196 7.34 -1.32 -0.12
C PRO A 196 6.98 0.18 0.03
N ILE A 197 7.50 1.01 -0.87
CA ILE A 197 6.88 2.29 -1.21
C ILE A 197 5.47 1.96 -1.70
N PRO A 198 4.41 2.46 -1.08
CA PRO A 198 3.08 2.20 -1.59
C PRO A 198 2.92 2.77 -2.99
N ALA A 199 2.52 1.91 -3.89
CA ALA A 199 2.38 2.22 -5.30
C ALA A 199 1.08 1.66 -5.88
N SER A 200 0.63 2.24 -6.98
CA SER A 200 -0.48 1.74 -7.77
C SER A 200 -0.06 1.72 -9.23
N PHE A 201 -0.20 0.57 -9.89
CA PHE A 201 0.03 0.41 -11.31
C PHE A 201 -1.26 -0.08 -11.97
N VAL A 202 -1.68 0.58 -13.01
CA VAL A 202 -2.75 0.10 -13.89
C VAL A 202 -2.11 -0.59 -15.08
N ILE A 203 -2.41 -1.88 -15.26
CA ILE A 203 -1.79 -2.73 -16.26
C ILE A 203 -2.82 -3.08 -17.32
N ARG A 204 -2.46 -2.91 -18.58
CA ARG A 204 -3.27 -3.32 -19.74
C ARG A 204 -3.23 -4.84 -19.94
N ARG A 205 -4.13 -5.34 -20.79
CA ARG A 205 -4.16 -6.77 -21.15
C ARG A 205 -2.91 -7.26 -21.88
N ASP A 206 -2.15 -6.37 -22.51
CA ASP A 206 -0.86 -6.69 -23.15
C ASP A 206 0.33 -6.72 -22.17
N GLY A 207 0.07 -6.47 -20.87
CA GLY A 207 1.07 -6.46 -19.83
C GLY A 207 1.83 -5.14 -19.68
N THR A 208 1.49 -4.10 -20.46
CA THR A 208 2.11 -2.77 -20.32
C THR A 208 1.43 -1.92 -19.25
N VAL A 209 2.20 -1.04 -18.63
CA VAL A 209 1.69 -0.07 -17.65
C VAL A 209 0.92 1.03 -18.39
N GLN A 210 -0.36 1.23 -18.04
CA GLN A 210 -1.18 2.35 -18.52
C GLN A 210 -0.90 3.61 -17.71
N ALA A 211 -0.87 3.46 -16.38
CA ALA A 211 -0.64 4.55 -15.44
C ALA A 211 0.04 4.02 -14.19
N ARG A 212 0.77 4.88 -13.51
CA ARG A 212 1.36 4.57 -12.21
C ARG A 212 1.21 5.73 -11.24
N PHE A 213 1.16 5.41 -9.96
CA PHE A 213 1.40 6.34 -8.87
C PHE A 213 2.45 5.70 -7.95
N VAL A 214 3.61 6.31 -7.85
CA VAL A 214 4.71 5.91 -6.97
C VAL A 214 5.19 7.18 -6.26
N ASP A 215 5.01 7.24 -4.94
CA ASP A 215 5.41 8.39 -4.14
C ASP A 215 6.11 7.90 -2.87
N PRO A 216 7.37 8.28 -2.62
CA PRO A 216 8.09 7.97 -1.39
C PRO A 216 7.33 8.36 -0.11
N ASP A 217 6.51 9.40 -0.17
CA ASP A 217 5.62 9.76 0.92
C ASP A 217 4.41 8.82 0.97
N PHE A 218 4.51 7.79 1.79
CA PHE A 218 3.46 6.79 1.95
C PHE A 218 2.12 7.35 2.49
N ARG A 219 2.05 8.63 2.88
CA ARG A 219 0.83 9.34 3.27
C ARG A 219 0.00 9.76 2.06
N ARG A 220 0.58 9.70 0.85
CA ARG A 220 -0.04 10.05 -0.43
C ARG A 220 -0.44 8.79 -1.21
N ARG A 221 -1.52 8.88 -1.96
CA ARG A 221 -2.04 7.77 -2.79
C ARG A 221 -2.64 8.31 -4.09
N MET A 222 -2.73 7.42 -5.08
CA MET A 222 -3.49 7.67 -6.30
C MET A 222 -4.95 7.99 -5.94
N ALA A 223 -5.48 9.09 -6.48
CA ALA A 223 -6.88 9.41 -6.29
C ALA A 223 -7.78 8.33 -6.95
N ILE A 224 -8.93 8.06 -6.36
CA ILE A 224 -9.84 7.01 -6.86
C ILE A 224 -10.34 7.35 -8.28
N GLU A 225 -10.61 8.61 -8.55
CA GLU A 225 -11.06 9.03 -9.89
C GLU A 225 -9.95 8.87 -10.94
N ASP A 226 -8.68 9.14 -10.57
CA ASP A 226 -7.53 8.91 -11.46
C ASP A 226 -7.34 7.41 -11.74
N LEU A 227 -7.51 6.56 -10.71
CA LEU A 227 -7.48 5.10 -10.86
C LEU A 227 -8.54 4.62 -11.83
N LEU A 228 -9.78 5.11 -11.69
CA LEU A 228 -10.90 4.73 -12.55
C LEU A 228 -10.71 5.24 -14.00
N ALA A 229 -10.21 6.46 -14.17
CA ALA A 229 -9.86 7.00 -15.48
C ALA A 229 -8.78 6.15 -16.15
N ALA A 230 -7.69 5.83 -15.43
CA ALA A 230 -6.63 4.99 -15.97
C ALA A 230 -7.10 3.57 -16.33
N LEU A 231 -7.97 2.96 -15.52
CA LEU A 231 -8.55 1.64 -15.83
C LEU A 231 -9.48 1.68 -17.05
N LYS A 232 -10.22 2.77 -17.24
CA LYS A 232 -11.05 2.98 -18.44
C LYS A 232 -10.18 3.07 -19.70
N ASP A 233 -9.06 3.78 -19.64
CA ASP A 233 -8.13 3.99 -20.75
C ASP A 233 -7.21 2.78 -21.01
N ALA A 234 -7.19 1.80 -20.11
CA ALA A 234 -6.43 0.55 -20.23
C ALA A 234 -7.14 -0.58 -20.99
N ARG A 235 -8.37 -0.34 -21.46
CA ARG A 235 -9.21 -1.31 -22.17
C ARG A 235 -8.68 -1.71 -23.53
#